data_672b6671b08a23cd8d24ac5c79ca1f8e
#
_entry.id   672b6671b08a23cd8d24ac5c79ca1f8e
#
_cell.length_a   1.000
_cell.length_b   1.000
_cell.length_c   1.000
_cell.angle_alpha   90.00
_cell.angle_beta   90.00
_cell.angle_gamma   90.00
#
_symmetry.space_group_name_H-M   'P 1'
#
loop_
_entity.id
_entity.type
_entity.pdbx_description
1 polymer ?
#
loop_
_entity_poly.entity_id
_entity_poly.type
_entity_poly.pdbx_seq_one_letter_code
_entity_poly.pdbx_strand_id
1 'polypeptide(L)'
;MALSYSFNPDLSGYSCVKKISASCSLALVNTMNTLEKIQKNLENFSKSERKVAEVIMASPQTAIHSSIATLAKMADVSEPTVNRFCRRLDTKGFPDFKLHLAQSLANGTPYVNRNVEEDDGPDAYTHKIFESTMACLDVAKNSLDSMQVNRAVDLLTQAKRISFFGLGASSAVAKDAQNKFIRFNIPITCFEDVVMQRMSCINSSDNDVIVLVSHTGRTKSLVEIAHLARENGATVISITAKDSPLDKASSLSITLDVPEDTDVYMPMASRVVQMTVIDVLATGFTLRRGTGFRENLRRVKDALKDSRFDKLSQYQ
;
A
#
# COMPACT_ATOMS: atom_id res chain seq x y z
N MET A 1 34.59 -38.70 15.12
CA MET A 1 34.71 -37.95 16.38
C MET A 1 33.36 -37.25 16.56
N ALA A 2 32.45 -37.88 17.27
CA ALA A 2 31.07 -37.43 17.47
C ALA A 2 31.02 -36.65 18.79
N LEU A 3 30.52 -35.43 18.73
CA LEU A 3 30.20 -34.61 19.89
C LEU A 3 28.70 -34.72 20.16
N SER A 4 28.37 -35.44 21.20
CA SER A 4 27.04 -35.56 21.78
C SER A 4 26.73 -34.32 22.62
N TYR A 5 25.62 -33.61 22.30
CA TYR A 5 25.04 -32.61 23.19
C TYR A 5 23.93 -33.25 24.00
N SER A 6 24.13 -33.33 25.31
CA SER A 6 23.11 -33.70 26.27
C SER A 6 22.22 -32.51 26.61
N PHE A 7 20.92 -32.71 26.48
CA PHE A 7 19.87 -31.79 26.89
C PHE A 7 19.58 -31.96 28.39
N ASN A 8 19.62 -30.87 29.13
CA ASN A 8 19.26 -30.87 30.55
C ASN A 8 17.95 -30.03 30.71
N PRO A 9 16.84 -30.63 31.15
CA PRO A 9 15.60 -29.93 31.39
C PRO A 9 15.44 -29.67 32.90
N ASP A 10 15.85 -28.48 33.35
CA ASP A 10 15.33 -27.89 34.60
C ASP A 10 15.86 -26.47 34.73
N LEU A 11 14.93 -25.53 34.72
CA LEU A 11 14.96 -24.35 35.58
C LEU A 11 13.74 -23.46 35.30
N SER A 12 12.76 -23.64 36.15
CA SER A 12 11.74 -22.64 36.46
C SER A 12 12.37 -21.31 36.91
N GLY A 13 11.98 -20.19 36.31
CA GLY A 13 12.49 -18.89 36.72
C GLY A 13 11.86 -17.73 35.94
N TYR A 14 10.55 -17.53 36.13
CA TYR A 14 9.90 -16.23 35.83
C TYR A 14 10.45 -15.19 36.80
N SER A 15 11.38 -14.35 36.38
CA SER A 15 11.63 -13.02 36.95
C SER A 15 12.75 -12.29 36.19
N CYS A 16 12.46 -11.68 35.08
CA CYS A 16 13.29 -10.56 34.56
C CYS A 16 12.48 -9.67 33.59
N VAL A 17 11.36 -9.17 34.05
CA VAL A 17 10.65 -8.06 33.41
C VAL A 17 10.61 -6.92 34.40
N LYS A 18 11.68 -6.15 34.48
CA LYS A 18 11.70 -4.77 34.98
C LYS A 18 13.15 -4.28 35.00
N LYS A 19 13.60 -3.68 33.90
CA LYS A 19 14.60 -2.60 33.80
C LYS A 19 15.11 -2.44 32.36
N ILE A 20 14.17 -2.18 31.42
CA ILE A 20 14.52 -1.62 30.11
C ILE A 20 13.50 -0.46 29.92
N SER A 21 13.73 0.69 30.53
CA SER A 21 12.78 1.78 30.38
C SER A 21 13.37 3.18 30.27
N ALA A 22 14.69 3.38 30.29
CA ALA A 22 15.20 4.74 30.19
C ALA A 22 16.28 4.99 29.12
N SER A 23 17.07 3.98 28.72
CA SER A 23 18.11 4.18 27.71
C SER A 23 17.66 3.85 26.27
N CYS A 24 16.64 3.02 26.10
CA CYS A 24 16.11 2.68 24.76
C CYS A 24 15.22 3.80 24.20
N SER A 25 14.59 4.63 25.04
CA SER A 25 13.79 5.78 24.60
C SER A 25 14.60 6.91 23.98
N LEU A 26 15.86 7.11 24.40
CA LEU A 26 16.69 8.18 23.85
C LEU A 26 17.36 7.80 22.52
N ALA A 27 17.61 6.52 22.28
CA ALA A 27 18.19 6.04 21.02
C ALA A 27 17.14 6.02 19.87
N LEU A 28 15.87 5.77 20.18
CA LEU A 28 14.76 5.78 19.20
C LEU A 28 14.36 7.19 18.73
N VAL A 29 14.70 8.23 19.51
CA VAL A 29 14.38 9.62 19.15
C VAL A 29 15.34 10.19 18.11
N ASN A 30 16.50 9.56 17.90
CA ASN A 30 17.52 10.09 16.98
C ASN A 30 17.45 9.51 15.54
N THR A 31 16.53 8.59 15.25
CA THR A 31 16.38 7.97 13.93
C THR A 31 15.15 8.44 13.16
N MET A 32 14.29 9.27 13.73
CA MET A 32 13.11 9.79 13.03
C MET A 32 13.50 10.85 12.01
N ASN A 33 13.08 10.66 10.75
CA ASN A 33 13.29 11.66 9.72
C ASN A 33 12.46 12.94 9.98
N THR A 34 12.81 14.03 9.33
CA THR A 34 12.20 15.36 9.59
C THR A 34 10.69 15.36 9.33
N LEU A 35 10.20 14.66 8.32
CA LEU A 35 8.77 14.56 7.99
C LEU A 35 8.01 13.75 9.03
N GLU A 36 8.58 12.67 9.53
CA GLU A 36 8.00 11.87 10.62
C GLU A 36 7.92 12.66 11.92
N LYS A 37 8.99 13.46 12.23
CA LYS A 37 8.97 14.39 13.38
C LYS A 37 7.85 15.41 13.26
N ILE A 38 7.60 15.95 12.06
CA ILE A 38 6.51 16.90 11.80
C ILE A 38 5.17 16.21 12.05
N GLN A 39 4.95 15.04 11.46
CA GLN A 39 3.70 14.29 11.53
C GLN A 39 3.36 13.89 12.97
N LYS A 40 4.32 13.38 13.73
CA LYS A 40 4.14 12.98 15.14
C LYS A 40 3.82 14.16 16.06
N ASN A 41 4.30 15.35 15.72
CA ASN A 41 4.09 16.56 16.53
C ASN A 41 2.93 17.44 16.04
N LEU A 42 2.15 17.02 15.03
CA LEU A 42 1.08 17.82 14.44
C LEU A 42 0.06 18.32 15.48
N GLU A 43 -0.34 17.47 16.42
CA GLU A 43 -1.28 17.82 17.47
C GLU A 43 -0.70 18.77 18.53
N ASN A 44 0.61 18.76 18.69
CA ASN A 44 1.32 19.56 19.69
C ASN A 44 1.73 20.94 19.15
N PHE A 45 1.61 21.20 17.85
CA PHE A 45 1.95 22.50 17.26
C PHE A 45 0.88 23.56 17.58
N SER A 46 1.34 24.80 17.78
CA SER A 46 0.46 25.97 17.80
C SER A 46 -0.25 26.14 16.45
N LYS A 47 -1.34 26.92 16.41
CA LYS A 47 -2.09 27.19 15.17
C LYS A 47 -1.19 27.68 14.02
N SER A 48 -0.24 28.56 14.32
CA SER A 48 0.68 29.11 13.31
C SER A 48 1.74 28.10 12.88
N GLU A 49 2.26 27.27 13.81
CA GLU A 49 3.22 26.21 13.49
C GLU A 49 2.56 25.08 12.68
N ARG A 50 1.28 24.78 12.95
CA ARG A 50 0.51 23.80 12.18
C ARG A 50 0.35 24.22 10.74
N LYS A 51 0.08 25.50 10.44
CA LYS A 51 0.04 26.01 9.07
C LYS A 51 1.37 25.79 8.34
N VAL A 52 2.52 26.00 9.01
CA VAL A 52 3.84 25.72 8.44
C VAL A 52 4.01 24.21 8.18
N ALA A 53 3.63 23.38 9.14
CA ALA A 53 3.68 21.92 9.00
C ALA A 53 2.85 21.42 7.80
N GLU A 54 1.63 21.91 7.66
CA GLU A 54 0.71 21.55 6.55
C GLU A 54 1.28 21.92 5.18
N VAL A 55 1.86 23.12 5.04
CA VAL A 55 2.50 23.55 3.78
C VAL A 55 3.71 22.67 3.44
N ILE A 56 4.54 22.32 4.44
CA ILE A 56 5.71 21.47 4.23
C ILE A 56 5.27 20.04 3.89
N MET A 57 4.29 19.50 4.58
CA MET A 57 3.76 18.15 4.34
C MET A 57 3.08 18.04 2.96
N ALA A 58 2.37 19.09 2.53
CA ALA A 58 1.72 19.12 1.22
C ALA A 58 2.73 19.14 0.07
N SER A 59 3.88 19.79 0.23
CA SER A 59 4.90 19.89 -0.83
C SER A 59 6.32 20.03 -0.27
N PRO A 60 6.91 18.93 0.24
CA PRO A 60 8.25 18.96 0.85
C PRO A 60 9.36 19.41 -0.11
N GLN A 61 9.26 19.03 -1.38
CA GLN A 61 10.21 19.44 -2.43
C GLN A 61 10.19 20.97 -2.63
N THR A 62 8.99 21.57 -2.68
CA THR A 62 8.87 23.03 -2.77
C THR A 62 9.45 23.72 -1.53
N ALA A 63 9.25 23.14 -0.36
CA ALA A 63 9.78 23.68 0.89
C ALA A 63 11.32 23.73 0.91
N ILE A 64 12.02 22.71 0.38
CA ILE A 64 13.49 22.69 0.27
C ILE A 64 13.99 23.83 -0.62
N HIS A 65 13.32 24.11 -1.72
CA HIS A 65 13.76 25.13 -2.67
C HIS A 65 13.30 26.55 -2.32
N SER A 66 12.38 26.70 -1.36
CA SER A 66 11.83 27.99 -0.93
C SER A 66 12.82 28.77 -0.04
N SER A 67 12.71 30.11 -0.08
CA SER A 67 13.26 30.98 0.95
C SER A 67 12.37 30.96 2.20
N ILE A 68 12.91 31.41 3.35
CA ILE A 68 12.10 31.52 4.57
C ILE A 68 10.91 32.47 4.37
N ALA A 69 11.11 33.57 3.64
CA ALA A 69 10.06 34.53 3.29
C ALA A 69 8.98 33.90 2.42
N THR A 70 9.37 33.09 1.45
CA THR A 70 8.43 32.36 0.57
C THR A 70 7.61 31.36 1.37
N LEU A 71 8.24 30.55 2.22
CA LEU A 71 7.55 29.57 3.04
C LEU A 71 6.61 30.24 4.06
N ALA A 72 7.05 31.34 4.68
CA ALA A 72 6.22 32.14 5.57
C ALA A 72 4.96 32.68 4.87
N LYS A 73 5.11 33.19 3.65
CA LYS A 73 4.00 33.66 2.83
C LYS A 73 3.04 32.52 2.45
N MET A 74 3.55 31.36 2.05
CA MET A 74 2.73 30.19 1.72
C MET A 74 1.91 29.68 2.92
N ALA A 75 2.51 29.73 4.13
CA ALA A 75 1.86 29.32 5.36
C ALA A 75 1.04 30.43 6.03
N ASP A 76 0.98 31.63 5.46
CA ASP A 76 0.33 32.80 6.04
C ASP A 76 0.77 33.04 7.51
N VAL A 77 2.08 33.12 7.71
CA VAL A 77 2.74 33.38 9.01
C VAL A 77 3.95 34.31 8.85
N SER A 78 4.53 34.74 9.96
CA SER A 78 5.78 35.53 9.94
C SER A 78 7.04 34.64 9.83
N GLU A 79 8.13 35.15 9.25
CA GLU A 79 9.40 34.44 9.17
C GLU A 79 9.95 33.99 10.56
N PRO A 80 9.83 34.78 11.64
CA PRO A 80 10.17 34.32 12.99
C PRO A 80 9.38 33.08 13.43
N THR A 81 8.12 32.93 12.97
CA THR A 81 7.32 31.75 13.26
C THR A 81 7.86 30.50 12.54
N VAL A 82 8.26 30.63 11.28
CA VAL A 82 8.93 29.55 10.55
C VAL A 82 10.23 29.13 11.24
N ASN A 83 11.05 30.09 11.64
CA ASN A 83 12.31 29.79 12.30
C ASN A 83 12.12 29.12 13.68
N ARG A 84 11.09 29.53 14.44
CA ARG A 84 10.72 28.90 15.71
C ARG A 84 10.19 27.46 15.50
N PHE A 85 9.39 27.24 14.47
CA PHE A 85 8.94 25.90 14.06
C PHE A 85 10.13 24.98 13.75
N CYS A 86 11.12 25.46 12.98
CA CYS A 86 12.33 24.69 12.67
C CYS A 86 13.11 24.30 13.94
N ARG A 87 13.29 25.24 14.86
CA ARG A 87 13.99 24.98 16.13
C ARG A 87 13.26 23.97 17.01
N ARG A 88 11.94 23.93 16.95
CA ARG A 88 11.14 22.95 17.70
C ARG A 88 11.31 21.52 17.19
N LEU A 89 11.81 21.36 15.97
CA LEU A 89 12.18 20.09 15.36
C LEU A 89 13.67 19.73 15.52
N ASP A 90 14.30 20.24 16.56
CA ASP A 90 15.71 20.00 16.93
C ASP A 90 16.72 20.51 15.89
N THR A 91 16.35 21.50 15.07
CA THR A 91 17.25 22.12 14.11
C THR A 91 17.72 23.49 14.56
N LYS A 92 18.92 23.94 14.10
CA LYS A 92 19.51 25.20 14.46
C LYS A 92 18.78 26.42 13.87
N GLY A 93 17.88 26.20 12.93
CA GLY A 93 17.09 27.21 12.24
C GLY A 93 16.71 26.77 10.84
N PHE A 94 16.11 27.65 10.05
CA PHE A 94 15.57 27.33 8.74
C PHE A 94 16.60 26.74 7.73
N PRO A 95 17.83 27.22 7.60
CA PRO A 95 18.82 26.60 6.73
C PRO A 95 19.16 25.16 7.13
N ASP A 96 19.33 24.91 8.42
CA ASP A 96 19.62 23.61 8.98
C ASP A 96 18.41 22.66 8.83
N PHE A 97 17.20 23.17 9.07
CA PHE A 97 15.97 22.45 8.80
C PHE A 97 15.85 22.03 7.32
N LYS A 98 16.16 22.92 6.38
CA LYS A 98 16.15 22.59 4.94
C LYS A 98 17.14 21.48 4.61
N LEU A 99 18.32 21.48 5.23
CA LEU A 99 19.31 20.42 5.05
C LEU A 99 18.78 19.08 5.56
N HIS A 100 18.21 19.04 6.77
CA HIS A 100 17.61 17.82 7.33
C HIS A 100 16.38 17.37 6.54
N LEU A 101 15.56 18.30 6.05
CA LEU A 101 14.43 17.97 5.20
C LEU A 101 14.90 17.40 3.85
N ALA A 102 15.94 18.00 3.25
CA ALA A 102 16.55 17.47 2.01
C ALA A 102 17.17 16.09 2.23
N GLN A 103 17.86 15.88 3.36
CA GLN A 103 18.37 14.57 3.75
C GLN A 103 17.23 13.58 3.96
N SER A 104 16.13 13.98 4.63
CA SER A 104 14.94 13.11 4.81
C SER A 104 14.29 12.72 3.49
N LEU A 105 14.40 13.53 2.45
CA LEU A 105 13.91 13.24 1.11
C LEU A 105 14.94 12.51 0.25
N ALA A 106 16.21 12.59 0.60
CA ALA A 106 17.31 11.89 -0.09
C ALA A 106 17.66 10.54 0.57
N ASN A 107 17.24 10.32 1.83
CA ASN A 107 17.51 9.09 2.55
C ASN A 107 16.67 7.94 2.00
N GLY A 108 17.33 6.89 1.67
CA GLY A 108 16.80 5.64 1.13
C GLY A 108 17.75 5.04 0.13
N THR A 109 17.87 3.74 0.13
CA THR A 109 18.71 3.06 -0.87
C THR A 109 18.09 3.28 -2.25
N PRO A 110 18.80 3.92 -3.19
CA PRO A 110 18.28 4.20 -4.52
C PRO A 110 17.67 2.94 -5.15
N TYR A 111 16.47 3.10 -5.74
CA TYR A 111 15.72 2.05 -6.43
C TYR A 111 15.22 0.88 -5.54
N VAL A 112 15.50 0.85 -4.25
CA VAL A 112 15.02 -0.22 -3.34
C VAL A 112 13.86 0.26 -2.48
N ASN A 113 14.13 1.06 -1.47
CA ASN A 113 13.10 1.58 -0.57
C ASN A 113 13.54 2.91 0.03
N ARG A 114 12.60 3.85 0.18
CA ARG A 114 12.85 5.19 0.70
C ARG A 114 13.39 5.21 2.14
N ASN A 115 13.01 4.23 2.95
CA ASN A 115 13.32 4.19 4.38
C ASN A 115 14.55 3.32 4.70
N VAL A 116 15.12 2.62 3.70
CA VAL A 116 16.29 1.74 3.86
C VAL A 116 17.55 2.51 3.48
N GLU A 117 18.54 2.51 4.37
CA GLU A 117 19.86 3.13 4.18
C GLU A 117 20.90 2.09 3.74
N GLU A 118 22.00 2.54 3.11
CA GLU A 118 23.01 1.63 2.57
C GLU A 118 23.76 0.83 3.66
N ASP A 119 23.84 1.36 4.87
CA ASP A 119 24.49 0.75 6.04
C ASP A 119 23.52 -0.02 6.94
N ASP A 120 22.24 -0.14 6.57
CA ASP A 120 21.27 -0.93 7.34
C ASP A 120 21.64 -2.40 7.37
N GLY A 121 21.81 -2.95 8.56
CA GLY A 121 21.93 -4.38 8.77
C GLY A 121 20.59 -5.13 8.58
N PRO A 122 20.60 -6.47 8.48
CA PRO A 122 19.41 -7.30 8.24
C PRO A 122 18.24 -7.00 9.16
N ASP A 123 18.48 -6.80 10.43
CA ASP A 123 17.43 -6.48 11.41
C ASP A 123 16.79 -5.12 11.12
N ALA A 124 17.62 -4.10 10.80
CA ALA A 124 17.17 -2.74 10.54
C ALA A 124 16.28 -2.69 9.29
N TYR A 125 16.75 -3.19 8.13
CA TYR A 125 15.93 -3.16 6.91
C TYR A 125 14.71 -4.07 7.00
N THR A 126 14.77 -5.18 7.76
CA THR A 126 13.60 -6.02 8.00
C THR A 126 12.51 -5.21 8.72
N HIS A 127 12.84 -4.57 9.85
CA HIS A 127 11.89 -3.74 10.59
C HIS A 127 11.34 -2.61 9.73
N LYS A 128 12.21 -1.87 9.01
CA LYS A 128 11.81 -0.75 8.16
C LYS A 128 10.82 -1.15 7.06
N ILE A 129 11.01 -2.31 6.42
CA ILE A 129 10.10 -2.82 5.39
C ILE A 129 8.74 -3.20 5.99
N PHE A 130 8.71 -3.91 7.11
CA PHE A 130 7.47 -4.26 7.78
C PHE A 130 6.70 -3.02 8.26
N GLU A 131 7.37 -2.09 8.93
CA GLU A 131 6.77 -0.83 9.41
C GLU A 131 6.21 0.01 8.26
N SER A 132 6.97 0.18 7.18
CA SER A 132 6.53 0.88 5.98
C SER A 132 5.29 0.24 5.36
N THR A 133 5.25 -1.09 5.29
CA THR A 133 4.10 -1.81 4.74
C THR A 133 2.88 -1.69 5.65
N MET A 134 3.05 -1.82 6.97
CA MET A 134 1.97 -1.63 7.95
C MET A 134 1.40 -0.21 7.91
N ALA A 135 2.26 0.81 7.81
CA ALA A 135 1.82 2.19 7.67
C ALA A 135 0.97 2.41 6.40
N CYS A 136 1.38 1.83 5.27
CA CYS A 136 0.62 1.89 4.02
C CYS A 136 -0.74 1.18 4.13
N LEU A 137 -0.80 0.04 4.82
CA LEU A 137 -2.05 -0.67 5.10
C LEU A 137 -2.98 0.14 5.99
N ASP A 138 -2.46 0.82 7.03
CA ASP A 138 -3.25 1.68 7.90
C ASP A 138 -3.81 2.90 7.15
N VAL A 139 -3.02 3.54 6.31
CA VAL A 139 -3.49 4.63 5.44
C VAL A 139 -4.62 4.14 4.54
N ALA A 140 -4.42 3.03 3.84
CA ALA A 140 -5.44 2.47 2.95
C ALA A 140 -6.71 2.08 3.70
N LYS A 141 -6.60 1.42 4.86
CA LYS A 141 -7.74 1.03 5.71
C LYS A 141 -8.59 2.24 6.11
N ASN A 142 -7.96 3.37 6.43
CA ASN A 142 -8.65 4.57 6.89
C ASN A 142 -9.19 5.44 5.75
N SER A 143 -8.64 5.34 4.53
CA SER A 143 -9.06 6.11 3.35
C SER A 143 -10.00 5.35 2.41
N LEU A 144 -10.13 4.02 2.56
CA LEU A 144 -10.95 3.20 1.67
C LEU A 144 -12.43 3.52 1.82
N ASP A 145 -13.07 3.96 0.73
CA ASP A 145 -14.49 4.27 0.71
C ASP A 145 -15.34 2.98 0.67
N SER A 146 -16.03 2.69 1.75
CA SER A 146 -16.89 1.52 1.89
C SER A 146 -18.05 1.49 0.89
N MET A 147 -18.53 2.66 0.43
CA MET A 147 -19.58 2.74 -0.60
C MET A 147 -19.04 2.30 -1.96
N GLN A 148 -17.82 2.71 -2.33
CA GLN A 148 -17.17 2.27 -3.56
C GLN A 148 -16.87 0.76 -3.53
N VAL A 149 -16.40 0.24 -2.39
CA VAL A 149 -16.21 -1.20 -2.20
C VAL A 149 -17.53 -1.95 -2.37
N ASN A 150 -18.60 -1.48 -1.74
CA ASN A 150 -19.93 -2.11 -1.86
C ASN A 150 -20.42 -2.14 -3.31
N ARG A 151 -20.32 -1.02 -4.04
CA ARG A 151 -20.68 -0.94 -5.46
C ARG A 151 -19.84 -1.87 -6.33
N ALA A 152 -18.52 -1.94 -6.06
CA ALA A 152 -17.64 -2.88 -6.78
C ALA A 152 -18.06 -4.33 -6.55
N VAL A 153 -18.38 -4.70 -5.31
CA VAL A 153 -18.89 -6.03 -4.97
C VAL A 153 -20.21 -6.33 -5.69
N ASP A 154 -21.13 -5.38 -5.77
CA ASP A 154 -22.39 -5.54 -6.49
C ASP A 154 -22.16 -5.82 -7.99
N LEU A 155 -21.31 -5.02 -8.64
CA LEU A 155 -20.94 -5.18 -10.04
C LEU A 155 -20.27 -6.53 -10.30
N LEU A 156 -19.30 -6.90 -9.49
CA LEU A 156 -18.61 -8.19 -9.60
C LEU A 156 -19.57 -9.38 -9.41
N THR A 157 -20.52 -9.27 -8.48
CA THR A 157 -21.48 -10.34 -8.18
C THR A 157 -22.48 -10.56 -9.31
N GLN A 158 -22.82 -9.51 -10.07
CA GLN A 158 -23.75 -9.56 -11.19
C GLN A 158 -23.07 -9.89 -12.53
N ALA A 159 -21.75 -9.81 -12.60
CA ALA A 159 -20.98 -10.05 -13.80
C ALA A 159 -21.15 -11.47 -14.33
N LYS A 160 -21.21 -11.62 -15.66
CA LYS A 160 -21.14 -12.92 -16.34
C LYS A 160 -19.69 -13.37 -16.57
N ARG A 161 -18.76 -12.44 -16.70
CA ARG A 161 -17.33 -12.67 -16.82
C ARG A 161 -16.57 -11.56 -16.12
N ILE A 162 -15.47 -11.91 -15.46
CA ILE A 162 -14.58 -10.92 -14.83
C ILE A 162 -13.19 -11.09 -15.43
N SER A 163 -12.59 -9.97 -15.84
CA SER A 163 -11.20 -9.92 -16.29
C SER A 163 -10.37 -9.05 -15.35
N PHE A 164 -9.21 -9.53 -14.94
CA PHE A 164 -8.27 -8.77 -14.11
C PHE A 164 -7.04 -8.43 -14.94
N PHE A 165 -6.73 -7.15 -15.08
CA PHE A 165 -5.56 -6.69 -15.83
C PHE A 165 -4.71 -5.75 -14.98
N GLY A 166 -3.42 -5.89 -15.14
CA GLY A 166 -2.38 -5.04 -14.58
C GLY A 166 -1.11 -5.22 -15.39
N LEU A 167 -0.20 -4.26 -15.33
CA LEU A 167 1.08 -4.32 -16.04
C LEU A 167 2.24 -4.19 -15.06
N GLY A 168 3.39 -4.76 -15.40
CA GLY A 168 4.57 -4.76 -14.54
C GLY A 168 4.25 -5.35 -13.15
N ALA A 169 4.59 -4.62 -12.09
CA ALA A 169 4.36 -5.08 -10.71
C ALA A 169 2.87 -5.30 -10.38
N SER A 170 1.96 -4.57 -11.03
CA SER A 170 0.51 -4.72 -10.83
C SER A 170 -0.06 -5.98 -11.51
N SER A 171 0.68 -6.61 -12.45
CA SER A 171 0.27 -7.89 -13.04
C SER A 171 0.21 -9.00 -11.99
N ALA A 172 1.12 -8.97 -11.00
CA ALA A 172 1.11 -9.92 -9.88
C ALA A 172 -0.18 -9.82 -9.05
N VAL A 173 -0.69 -8.60 -8.83
CA VAL A 173 -1.97 -8.37 -8.13
C VAL A 173 -3.15 -8.87 -8.95
N ALA A 174 -3.17 -8.61 -10.27
CA ALA A 174 -4.19 -9.11 -11.17
C ALA A 174 -4.21 -10.66 -11.21
N LYS A 175 -3.04 -11.28 -11.17
CA LYS A 175 -2.89 -12.74 -11.11
C LYS A 175 -3.36 -13.32 -9.78
N ASP A 176 -3.07 -12.66 -8.66
CA ASP A 176 -3.60 -13.04 -7.35
C ASP A 176 -5.13 -12.96 -7.32
N ALA A 177 -5.69 -11.89 -7.89
CA ALA A 177 -7.14 -11.75 -8.05
C ALA A 177 -7.75 -12.91 -8.86
N GLN A 178 -7.15 -13.28 -9.99
CA GLN A 178 -7.57 -14.46 -10.76
C GLN A 178 -7.55 -15.72 -9.89
N ASN A 179 -6.48 -15.96 -9.14
CA ASN A 179 -6.34 -17.14 -8.27
C ASN A 179 -7.42 -17.21 -7.18
N LYS A 180 -7.88 -16.07 -6.68
CA LYS A 180 -8.96 -15.99 -5.69
C LYS A 180 -10.33 -16.20 -6.33
N PHE A 181 -10.61 -15.49 -7.41
CA PHE A 181 -11.93 -15.45 -8.05
C PHE A 181 -12.25 -16.69 -8.89
N ILE A 182 -11.26 -17.45 -9.36
CA ILE A 182 -11.49 -18.71 -10.11
C ILE A 182 -12.32 -19.73 -9.32
N ARG A 183 -12.35 -19.62 -7.99
CA ARG A 183 -13.14 -20.47 -7.10
C ARG A 183 -14.62 -20.12 -7.09
N PHE A 184 -15.02 -19.04 -7.76
CA PHE A 184 -16.34 -18.44 -7.61
C PHE A 184 -17.35 -18.84 -8.69
N ASN A 185 -17.05 -19.89 -9.45
CA ASN A 185 -17.93 -20.43 -10.49
C ASN A 185 -18.43 -19.36 -11.47
N ILE A 186 -17.52 -18.52 -11.90
CA ILE A 186 -17.70 -17.48 -12.92
C ILE A 186 -16.46 -17.51 -13.83
N PRO A 187 -16.58 -17.31 -15.14
CA PRO A 187 -15.44 -17.20 -16.04
C PRO A 187 -14.52 -16.05 -15.62
N ILE A 188 -13.26 -16.37 -15.33
CA ILE A 188 -12.25 -15.40 -14.94
C ILE A 188 -11.10 -15.42 -15.94
N THR A 189 -10.68 -14.26 -16.40
CA THR A 189 -9.50 -14.11 -17.25
C THR A 189 -8.48 -13.15 -16.63
N CYS A 190 -7.21 -13.39 -16.94
CA CYS A 190 -6.12 -12.49 -16.58
C CYS A 190 -5.05 -12.61 -17.67
N PHE A 191 -4.78 -11.51 -18.37
CA PHE A 191 -3.75 -11.44 -19.40
C PHE A 191 -2.69 -10.41 -18.98
N GLU A 192 -1.43 -10.78 -19.09
CA GLU A 192 -0.29 -9.90 -18.79
C GLU A 192 0.13 -9.10 -20.03
N ASP A 193 -0.18 -9.60 -21.22
CA ASP A 193 0.13 -8.98 -22.50
C ASP A 193 -0.97 -7.99 -22.92
N VAL A 194 -0.54 -6.78 -23.32
CA VAL A 194 -1.44 -5.66 -23.71
C VAL A 194 -2.29 -6.01 -24.92
N VAL A 195 -1.76 -6.76 -25.89
CA VAL A 195 -2.52 -7.14 -27.10
C VAL A 195 -3.65 -8.08 -26.74
N MET A 196 -3.39 -9.07 -25.87
CA MET A 196 -4.40 -9.98 -25.34
C MET A 196 -5.46 -9.26 -24.51
N GLN A 197 -5.04 -8.28 -23.70
CA GLN A 197 -5.96 -7.44 -22.94
C GLN A 197 -6.89 -6.66 -23.88
N ARG A 198 -6.36 -6.05 -24.94
CA ARG A 198 -7.15 -5.32 -25.95
C ARG A 198 -8.12 -6.24 -26.69
N MET A 199 -7.68 -7.42 -27.13
CA MET A 199 -8.57 -8.43 -27.78
C MET A 199 -9.70 -8.87 -26.84
N SER A 200 -9.42 -9.05 -25.56
CA SER A 200 -10.43 -9.37 -24.56
C SER A 200 -11.45 -8.25 -24.39
N CYS A 201 -11.01 -6.97 -24.43
CA CYS A 201 -11.91 -5.82 -24.34
C CYS A 201 -12.82 -5.67 -25.56
N ILE A 202 -12.29 -5.89 -26.77
CA ILE A 202 -13.11 -5.84 -28.02
C ILE A 202 -14.22 -6.89 -27.97
N ASN A 203 -13.97 -8.07 -27.37
CA ASN A 203 -14.94 -9.14 -27.23
C ASN A 203 -15.73 -9.07 -25.90
N SER A 204 -15.79 -7.90 -25.26
CA SER A 204 -16.58 -7.72 -24.05
C SER A 204 -18.01 -7.26 -24.35
N SER A 205 -18.87 -7.31 -23.35
CA SER A 205 -20.27 -6.95 -23.40
C SER A 205 -20.72 -6.24 -22.13
N ASP A 206 -21.95 -5.76 -22.08
CA ASP A 206 -22.59 -5.05 -20.97
C ASP A 206 -22.68 -5.85 -19.65
N ASN A 207 -22.49 -7.17 -19.72
CA ASN A 207 -22.47 -8.03 -18.55
C ASN A 207 -21.04 -8.42 -18.09
N ASP A 208 -20.02 -7.87 -18.72
CA ASP A 208 -18.62 -8.11 -18.37
C ASP A 208 -18.07 -7.03 -17.45
N VAL A 209 -17.26 -7.45 -16.49
CA VAL A 209 -16.52 -6.53 -15.60
C VAL A 209 -15.03 -6.69 -15.84
N ILE A 210 -14.37 -5.60 -16.11
CA ILE A 210 -12.91 -5.55 -16.25
C ILE A 210 -12.33 -4.76 -15.08
N VAL A 211 -11.50 -5.42 -14.28
CA VAL A 211 -10.80 -4.82 -13.13
C VAL A 211 -9.39 -4.48 -13.54
N LEU A 212 -9.05 -3.20 -13.51
CA LEU A 212 -7.74 -2.67 -13.86
C LEU A 212 -6.98 -2.28 -12.59
N VAL A 213 -5.77 -2.80 -12.44
CA VAL A 213 -4.91 -2.54 -11.29
C VAL A 213 -3.72 -1.69 -11.73
N SER A 214 -3.57 -0.51 -11.15
CA SER A 214 -2.44 0.39 -11.40
C SER A 214 -2.23 1.30 -10.21
N HIS A 215 -1.07 1.25 -9.56
CA HIS A 215 -0.79 2.10 -8.40
C HIS A 215 -0.94 3.59 -8.73
N THR A 216 -0.22 4.08 -9.72
CA THR A 216 -0.24 5.51 -10.09
C THR A 216 -1.38 5.89 -11.03
N GLY A 217 -2.03 4.93 -11.69
CA GLY A 217 -3.05 5.17 -12.70
C GLY A 217 -2.57 5.92 -13.96
N ARG A 218 -1.25 6.06 -14.16
CA ARG A 218 -0.64 6.81 -15.27
C ARG A 218 -0.23 5.95 -16.46
N THR A 219 -0.39 4.64 -16.40
CA THR A 219 -0.01 3.71 -17.46
C THR A 219 -0.91 3.89 -18.67
N LYS A 220 -0.40 4.48 -19.74
CA LYS A 220 -1.16 4.83 -20.95
C LYS A 220 -1.96 3.66 -21.50
N SER A 221 -1.34 2.49 -21.64
CA SER A 221 -2.00 1.30 -22.19
C SER A 221 -3.20 0.86 -21.36
N LEU A 222 -3.16 0.97 -20.02
CA LEU A 222 -4.31 0.64 -19.17
C LEU A 222 -5.44 1.68 -19.28
N VAL A 223 -5.11 2.95 -19.46
CA VAL A 223 -6.11 4.00 -19.74
C VAL A 223 -6.80 3.75 -21.08
N GLU A 224 -6.05 3.41 -22.12
CA GLU A 224 -6.61 3.03 -23.45
C GLU A 224 -7.49 1.78 -23.35
N ILE A 225 -7.08 0.78 -22.57
CA ILE A 225 -7.85 -0.43 -22.29
C ILE A 225 -9.15 -0.09 -21.57
N ALA A 226 -9.13 0.85 -20.62
CA ALA A 226 -10.34 1.28 -19.92
C ALA A 226 -11.35 1.91 -20.89
N HIS A 227 -10.90 2.79 -21.79
CA HIS A 227 -11.76 3.37 -22.82
C HIS A 227 -12.30 2.30 -23.76
N LEU A 228 -11.43 1.46 -24.31
CA LEU A 228 -11.81 0.39 -25.26
C LEU A 228 -12.86 -0.58 -24.64
N ALA A 229 -12.68 -0.96 -23.39
CA ALA A 229 -13.61 -1.84 -22.68
C ALA A 229 -14.98 -1.19 -22.51
N ARG A 230 -15.03 0.08 -22.12
CA ARG A 230 -16.28 0.83 -21.96
C ARG A 230 -17.00 1.09 -23.30
N GLU A 231 -16.25 1.38 -24.36
CA GLU A 231 -16.81 1.51 -25.71
C GLU A 231 -17.49 0.22 -26.20
N ASN A 232 -17.01 -0.93 -25.73
CA ASN A 232 -17.60 -2.26 -26.03
C ASN A 232 -18.60 -2.72 -24.96
N GLY A 233 -19.07 -1.82 -24.09
CA GLY A 233 -20.16 -2.07 -23.13
C GLY A 233 -19.70 -2.60 -21.77
N ALA A 234 -18.44 -3.01 -21.57
CA ALA A 234 -18.00 -3.55 -20.30
C ALA A 234 -17.97 -2.50 -19.18
N THR A 235 -18.29 -2.93 -17.98
CA THR A 235 -18.07 -2.11 -16.78
C THR A 235 -16.61 -2.20 -16.36
N VAL A 236 -15.96 -1.04 -16.24
CA VAL A 236 -14.56 -0.96 -15.81
C VAL A 236 -14.48 -0.52 -14.36
N ILE A 237 -13.86 -1.36 -13.52
CA ILE A 237 -13.49 -1.04 -12.14
C ILE A 237 -11.98 -0.84 -12.09
N SER A 238 -11.50 0.25 -11.51
CA SER A 238 -10.06 0.43 -11.26
C SER A 238 -9.71 0.40 -9.78
N ILE A 239 -8.52 -0.14 -9.48
CA ILE A 239 -7.85 -0.01 -8.17
C ILE A 239 -6.61 0.85 -8.44
N THR A 240 -6.67 2.14 -8.05
CA THR A 240 -5.70 3.12 -8.52
C THR A 240 -5.61 4.36 -7.62
N ALA A 241 -4.67 5.27 -7.93
CA ALA A 241 -4.60 6.57 -7.27
C ALA A 241 -5.79 7.46 -7.64
N LYS A 242 -6.26 8.22 -6.66
CA LYS A 242 -7.33 9.21 -6.84
C LYS A 242 -6.94 10.27 -7.88
N ASP A 243 -7.91 10.77 -8.61
CA ASP A 243 -7.78 11.81 -9.67
C ASP A 243 -6.80 11.45 -10.81
N SER A 244 -6.32 10.21 -10.87
CA SER A 244 -5.43 9.72 -11.92
C SER A 244 -6.15 9.61 -13.29
N PRO A 245 -5.40 9.53 -14.41
CA PRO A 245 -6.00 9.26 -15.71
C PRO A 245 -6.85 7.99 -15.76
N LEU A 246 -6.43 6.91 -15.08
CA LEU A 246 -7.17 5.66 -15.04
C LEU A 246 -8.44 5.77 -14.18
N ASP A 247 -8.39 6.50 -13.05
CA ASP A 247 -9.57 6.83 -12.26
C ASP A 247 -10.65 7.49 -13.11
N LYS A 248 -10.29 8.54 -13.86
CA LYS A 248 -11.21 9.27 -14.75
C LYS A 248 -11.74 8.44 -15.93
N ALA A 249 -10.97 7.47 -16.40
CA ALA A 249 -11.35 6.57 -17.49
C ALA A 249 -12.26 5.42 -17.05
N SER A 250 -12.35 5.13 -15.77
CA SER A 250 -13.07 3.99 -15.22
C SER A 250 -14.56 4.27 -14.97
N SER A 251 -15.41 3.25 -14.93
CA SER A 251 -16.81 3.35 -14.55
C SER A 251 -16.97 3.49 -13.03
N LEU A 252 -16.06 2.87 -12.28
CA LEU A 252 -15.98 2.90 -10.83
C LEU A 252 -14.51 2.78 -10.42
N SER A 253 -14.09 3.55 -9.42
CA SER A 253 -12.72 3.46 -8.91
C SER A 253 -12.70 3.19 -7.42
N ILE A 254 -11.88 2.22 -7.01
CA ILE A 254 -11.45 2.05 -5.64
C ILE A 254 -10.12 2.80 -5.54
N THR A 255 -10.18 4.00 -5.01
CA THR A 255 -9.01 4.87 -4.94
C THR A 255 -8.19 4.59 -3.69
N LEU A 256 -6.87 4.51 -3.88
CA LEU A 256 -5.90 4.25 -2.83
C LEU A 256 -4.87 5.38 -2.80
N ASP A 257 -4.70 5.96 -1.63
CA ASP A 257 -3.66 6.97 -1.38
C ASP A 257 -2.52 6.31 -0.60
N VAL A 258 -1.70 5.53 -1.32
CA VAL A 258 -0.55 4.84 -0.74
C VAL A 258 0.70 5.69 -0.97
N PRO A 259 1.42 6.10 0.07
CA PRO A 259 2.58 6.99 -0.03
C PRO A 259 3.84 6.25 -0.51
N GLU A 260 3.79 5.63 -1.68
CA GLU A 260 4.92 4.96 -2.31
C GLU A 260 5.27 5.60 -3.66
N ASP A 261 6.46 6.15 -3.77
CA ASP A 261 6.97 6.75 -5.02
C ASP A 261 7.59 5.66 -5.90
N THR A 262 6.80 5.13 -6.80
CA THR A 262 7.23 4.08 -7.73
C THR A 262 7.98 4.60 -8.97
N ASP A 263 8.16 5.91 -9.11
CA ASP A 263 9.02 6.49 -10.14
C ASP A 263 10.50 6.38 -9.74
N VAL A 264 10.77 6.32 -8.43
CA VAL A 264 12.12 6.23 -7.87
C VAL A 264 12.41 4.86 -7.27
N TYR A 265 11.42 4.22 -6.61
CA TYR A 265 11.62 2.99 -5.85
C TYR A 265 10.85 1.81 -6.44
N MET A 266 11.29 0.60 -6.12
CA MET A 266 10.55 -0.61 -6.48
C MET A 266 9.18 -0.65 -5.80
N PRO A 267 8.10 -1.00 -6.51
CA PRO A 267 6.80 -1.20 -5.89
C PRO A 267 6.83 -2.34 -4.88
N MET A 268 6.61 -2.04 -3.61
CA MET A 268 6.59 -3.01 -2.51
C MET A 268 5.28 -2.96 -1.73
N ALA A 269 5.05 -1.91 -0.95
CA ALA A 269 3.89 -1.76 -0.07
C ALA A 269 2.59 -1.59 -0.85
N SER A 270 2.58 -0.84 -1.96
CA SER A 270 1.40 -0.65 -2.80
C SER A 270 0.81 -1.97 -3.29
N ARG A 271 1.63 -2.96 -3.65
CA ARG A 271 1.16 -4.29 -4.06
C ARG A 271 0.46 -5.02 -2.92
N VAL A 272 1.02 -4.95 -1.72
CA VAL A 272 0.41 -5.59 -0.53
C VAL A 272 -0.94 -4.97 -0.21
N VAL A 273 -1.04 -3.64 -0.28
CA VAL A 273 -2.31 -2.92 -0.12
C VAL A 273 -3.32 -3.32 -1.19
N GLN A 274 -2.92 -3.35 -2.46
CA GLN A 274 -3.79 -3.76 -3.56
C GLN A 274 -4.27 -5.21 -3.42
N MET A 275 -3.40 -6.15 -3.02
CA MET A 275 -3.78 -7.54 -2.72
C MET A 275 -4.79 -7.61 -1.57
N THR A 276 -4.62 -6.79 -0.54
CA THR A 276 -5.59 -6.70 0.57
C THR A 276 -6.95 -6.19 0.09
N VAL A 277 -6.99 -5.21 -0.82
CA VAL A 277 -8.24 -4.75 -1.43
C VAL A 277 -8.90 -5.87 -2.25
N ILE A 278 -8.14 -6.68 -2.98
CA ILE A 278 -8.68 -7.87 -3.67
C ILE A 278 -9.27 -8.86 -2.67
N ASP A 279 -8.65 -9.05 -1.48
CA ASP A 279 -9.23 -9.89 -0.41
C ASP A 279 -10.55 -9.33 0.13
N VAL A 280 -10.65 -8.01 0.29
CA VAL A 280 -11.89 -7.33 0.68
C VAL A 280 -12.99 -7.58 -0.36
N LEU A 281 -12.69 -7.41 -1.65
CA LEU A 281 -13.64 -7.65 -2.74
C LEU A 281 -14.07 -9.12 -2.82
N ALA A 282 -13.14 -10.06 -2.71
CA ALA A 282 -13.42 -11.49 -2.72
C ALA A 282 -14.28 -11.91 -1.51
N THR A 283 -14.01 -11.32 -0.34
CA THR A 283 -14.83 -11.53 0.86
C THR A 283 -16.23 -10.98 0.66
N GLY A 284 -16.38 -9.74 0.19
CA GLY A 284 -17.67 -9.12 -0.10
C GLY A 284 -18.47 -9.91 -1.12
N PHE A 285 -17.83 -10.38 -2.22
CA PHE A 285 -18.43 -11.25 -3.21
C PHE A 285 -19.00 -12.53 -2.58
N THR A 286 -18.21 -13.20 -1.72
CA THR A 286 -18.63 -14.43 -1.05
C THR A 286 -19.82 -14.21 -0.12
N LEU A 287 -19.81 -13.12 0.64
CA LEU A 287 -20.91 -12.76 1.54
C LEU A 287 -22.19 -12.44 0.77
N ARG A 288 -22.11 -11.77 -0.38
CA ARG A 288 -23.25 -11.39 -1.23
C ARG A 288 -23.91 -12.58 -1.88
N ARG A 289 -23.16 -13.61 -2.26
CA ARG A 289 -23.66 -14.85 -2.90
C ARG A 289 -24.37 -15.81 -1.91
N GLY A 290 -24.18 -15.61 -0.62
CA GLY A 290 -24.92 -16.33 0.44
C GLY A 290 -24.51 -17.78 0.66
N THR A 291 -25.42 -18.57 1.30
CA THR A 291 -25.10 -19.92 1.80
C THR A 291 -24.92 -20.96 0.68
N GLY A 292 -25.71 -20.90 -0.40
CA GLY A 292 -25.58 -21.84 -1.52
C GLY A 292 -24.23 -21.75 -2.23
N PHE A 293 -23.62 -20.60 -2.21
CA PHE A 293 -22.29 -20.39 -2.79
C PHE A 293 -21.17 -21.02 -1.94
N ARG A 294 -21.34 -21.11 -0.62
CA ARG A 294 -20.37 -21.76 0.26
C ARG A 294 -20.21 -23.26 -0.06
N GLU A 295 -21.25 -23.90 -0.54
CA GLU A 295 -21.20 -25.30 -0.99
C GLU A 295 -20.26 -25.45 -2.20
N ASN A 296 -20.28 -24.54 -3.15
CA ASN A 296 -19.33 -24.55 -4.27
C ASN A 296 -17.88 -24.39 -3.77
N LEU A 297 -17.62 -23.48 -2.81
CA LEU A 297 -16.30 -23.34 -2.21
C LEU A 297 -15.85 -24.62 -1.48
N ARG A 298 -16.78 -25.32 -0.83
CA ARG A 298 -16.52 -26.62 -0.20
C ARG A 298 -16.12 -27.67 -1.22
N ARG A 299 -16.86 -27.78 -2.33
CA ARG A 299 -16.53 -28.70 -3.44
C ARG A 299 -15.13 -28.45 -4.01
N VAL A 300 -14.77 -27.18 -4.24
CA VAL A 300 -13.42 -26.82 -4.69
C VAL A 300 -12.37 -27.23 -3.67
N LYS A 301 -12.62 -27.01 -2.39
CA LYS A 301 -11.71 -27.40 -1.31
C LYS A 301 -11.55 -28.91 -1.22
N ASP A 302 -12.65 -29.66 -1.36
CA ASP A 302 -12.65 -31.13 -1.31
C ASP A 302 -11.90 -31.74 -2.50
N ALA A 303 -12.05 -31.16 -3.69
CA ALA A 303 -11.28 -31.57 -4.88
C ALA A 303 -9.77 -31.36 -4.76
N LEU A 304 -9.31 -30.53 -3.80
CA LEU A 304 -7.90 -30.28 -3.57
C LEU A 304 -7.33 -31.07 -2.37
N LYS A 305 -8.14 -31.89 -1.70
CA LYS A 305 -7.67 -32.65 -0.52
C LYS A 305 -6.53 -33.59 -0.87
N ASP A 306 -6.68 -34.34 -1.94
CA ASP A 306 -5.71 -35.36 -2.36
C ASP A 306 -4.37 -34.77 -2.87
N SER A 307 -4.33 -33.42 -3.06
CA SER A 307 -3.10 -32.72 -3.42
C SER A 307 -2.21 -32.35 -2.23
N ARG A 308 -2.60 -32.73 -1.03
CA ARG A 308 -1.88 -32.41 0.22
C ARG A 308 -1.66 -33.64 1.07
N PHE A 309 -0.52 -33.70 1.72
CA PHE A 309 -0.29 -34.70 2.78
C PHE A 309 -1.26 -34.44 3.95
N ASP A 310 -1.76 -35.53 4.55
CA ASP A 310 -2.57 -35.44 5.77
C ASP A 310 -1.77 -34.79 6.90
N LYS A 311 -2.43 -33.97 7.71
CA LYS A 311 -1.80 -33.29 8.86
C LYS A 311 -1.16 -34.26 9.87
N LEU A 312 -1.61 -35.52 9.89
CA LEU A 312 -1.11 -36.58 10.78
C LEU A 312 0.10 -37.33 10.25
N SER A 313 0.44 -37.21 8.96
CA SER A 313 1.61 -37.93 8.40
C SER A 313 2.96 -37.23 8.66
N GLN A 314 2.99 -36.11 9.34
CA GLN A 314 4.22 -35.37 9.66
C GLN A 314 4.86 -35.80 10.99
N TYR A 315 4.29 -36.75 11.73
CA TYR A 315 4.76 -37.19 13.04
C TYR A 315 4.99 -38.72 13.15
N GLN A 316 5.17 -39.41 12.00
CA GLN A 316 5.63 -40.79 11.97
C GLN A 316 7.02 -40.93 11.34
#